data_1ef9b9d228d3af635dfdbb8d55667bd3
#
_entry.id   1ef9b9d228d3af635dfdbb8d55667bd3
#
_cell.length_a   1.000
_cell.length_b   1.000
_cell.length_c   1.000
_cell.angle_alpha   90.00
_cell.angle_beta   90.00
_cell.angle_gamma   90.00
#
_symmetry.space_group_name_H-M   'P 1'
#
loop_
_entity.id
_entity.type
_entity.pdbx_description
1 polymer ?
#
loop_
_entity_poly.entity_id
_entity_poly.type
_entity_poly.pdbx_seq_one_letter_code
_entity_poly.pdbx_strand_id
1 'polypeptide(L)'
;MGRSNVGKSSVINALARRSVARTSAAPGKTRLANFYRLQRGTASAFYLVDLPGYGYARGGDASAREFNALTDAYLERGRDVAARPAVSRGGTAAKALAVLLLVDARHPGLESDLDAWTWTASLGYPRAIVGNKVDKLTRAERDRHARAFHSMFSVPVPLISAHTGEGLDQLWKMIANLPSRTAA
;
A
#
# COMPACT_ATOMS: atom_id res chain seq x y z
N MET A 1 2.17 -1.44 0.54
CA MET A 1 3.59 -1.65 0.14
C MET A 1 4.02 -0.63 -0.89
N GLY A 2 5.30 -0.54 -1.26
CA GLY A 2 5.82 0.43 -2.23
C GLY A 2 7.32 0.61 -2.04
N ARG A 3 7.98 1.20 -3.03
CA ARG A 3 9.43 1.46 -2.98
C ARG A 3 9.85 2.30 -1.77
N SER A 4 11.14 2.27 -1.46
CA SER A 4 11.71 3.19 -0.48
C SER A 4 11.46 4.65 -0.93
N ASN A 5 11.14 5.53 0.01
CA ASN A 5 10.90 6.97 -0.20
C ASN A 5 9.69 7.33 -1.12
N VAL A 6 8.81 6.39 -1.45
CA VAL A 6 7.56 6.67 -2.17
C VAL A 6 6.55 7.45 -1.30
N GLY A 7 6.74 7.45 0.02
CA GLY A 7 5.91 8.15 0.99
C GLY A 7 4.91 7.28 1.75
N LYS A 8 5.19 5.99 1.95
CA LYS A 8 4.31 5.07 2.72
C LYS A 8 3.93 5.63 4.07
N SER A 9 4.90 5.97 4.90
CA SER A 9 4.68 6.52 6.23
C SER A 9 3.97 7.89 6.18
N SER A 10 4.22 8.70 5.14
CA SER A 10 3.51 9.97 4.95
C SER A 10 2.03 9.74 4.64
N VAL A 11 1.70 8.76 3.79
CA VAL A 11 0.30 8.39 3.49
C VAL A 11 -0.39 7.87 4.74
N ILE A 12 0.27 7.04 5.56
CA ILE A 12 -0.27 6.55 6.83
C ILE A 12 -0.59 7.73 7.75
N ASN A 13 0.35 8.67 7.92
CA ASN A 13 0.15 9.85 8.75
C ASN A 13 -0.98 10.75 8.23
N ALA A 14 -1.06 10.96 6.93
CA ALA A 14 -2.11 11.74 6.29
C ALA A 14 -3.50 11.10 6.47
N LEU A 15 -3.62 9.80 6.33
CA LEU A 15 -4.86 9.05 6.60
C LEU A 15 -5.21 9.07 8.09
N ALA A 16 -4.23 8.94 8.97
CA ALA A 16 -4.42 9.01 10.43
C ALA A 16 -4.71 10.43 10.93
N ARG A 17 -4.47 11.46 10.11
CA ARG A 17 -4.50 12.90 10.50
C ARG A 17 -3.63 13.22 11.72
N ARG A 18 -2.57 12.47 11.93
CA ARG A 18 -1.61 12.62 13.02
C ARG A 18 -0.31 11.87 12.71
N SER A 19 0.77 12.26 13.35
CA SER A 19 2.06 11.59 13.19
C SER A 19 2.11 10.29 14.01
N VAL A 20 1.75 9.17 13.39
CA VAL A 20 1.79 7.82 13.99
C VAL A 20 2.91 6.97 13.42
N ALA A 21 3.29 7.21 12.16
CA ALA A 21 4.36 6.53 11.48
C ALA A 21 5.60 7.43 11.39
N ARG A 22 6.77 6.88 11.66
CA ARG A 22 8.03 7.63 11.53
C ARG A 22 8.32 7.86 10.05
N THR A 23 8.40 9.12 9.65
CA THR A 23 8.84 9.52 8.32
C THR A 23 10.36 9.70 8.32
N SER A 24 11.04 9.23 7.31
CA SER A 24 12.48 9.38 7.16
C SER A 24 12.86 9.51 5.70
N ALA A 25 13.76 10.44 5.41
CA ALA A 25 14.39 10.55 4.10
C ALA A 25 15.43 9.44 3.85
N ALA A 26 15.96 8.82 4.91
CA ALA A 26 16.91 7.72 4.78
C ALA A 26 16.17 6.41 4.48
N PRO A 27 16.58 5.69 3.43
CA PRO A 27 15.96 4.43 3.03
C PRO A 27 16.30 3.28 4.02
N GLY A 28 15.46 2.22 4.05
CA GLY A 28 15.74 0.99 4.80
C GLY A 28 15.46 1.05 6.31
N LYS A 29 14.66 2.02 6.81
CA LYS A 29 14.37 2.13 8.25
C LYS A 29 13.23 1.26 8.75
N THR A 30 12.32 0.81 7.90
CA THR A 30 11.27 -0.12 8.29
C THR A 30 11.82 -1.54 8.17
N ARG A 31 12.21 -2.14 9.29
CA ARG A 31 12.72 -3.53 9.36
C ARG A 31 11.66 -4.51 9.86
N LEU A 32 10.57 -4.01 10.42
CA LEU A 32 9.49 -4.80 10.99
C LEU A 32 8.16 -4.38 10.36
N ALA A 33 7.18 -5.27 10.34
CA ALA A 33 5.81 -4.94 10.00
C ALA A 33 5.20 -4.06 11.10
N ASN A 34 4.77 -2.85 10.76
CA ASN A 34 4.11 -1.94 11.69
C ASN A 34 2.60 -1.91 11.41
N PHE A 35 1.79 -1.99 12.46
CA PHE A 35 0.34 -2.05 12.38
C PHE A 35 -0.27 -0.73 12.84
N TYR A 36 -1.08 -0.11 11.99
CA TYR A 36 -1.78 1.13 12.29
C TYR A 36 -3.29 0.92 12.18
N ARG A 37 -4.00 1.07 13.31
CA ARG A 37 -5.47 1.05 13.30
C ARG A 37 -5.98 2.42 12.88
N LEU A 38 -6.72 2.46 11.79
CA LEU A 38 -7.32 3.67 11.24
C LEU A 38 -8.84 3.57 11.28
N GLN A 39 -9.48 4.71 11.59
CA GLN A 39 -10.93 4.84 11.62
C GLN A 39 -11.32 6.26 11.24
N ARG A 40 -12.36 6.42 10.46
CA ARG A 40 -12.90 7.73 10.07
C ARG A 40 -14.35 7.84 10.52
N GLY A 41 -14.59 8.75 11.46
CA GLY A 41 -15.92 8.93 12.05
C GLY A 41 -16.46 7.61 12.64
N THR A 42 -17.69 7.27 12.29
CA THR A 42 -18.37 6.04 12.72
C THR A 42 -18.12 4.83 11.81
N ALA A 43 -17.33 4.99 10.74
CA ALA A 43 -17.01 3.89 9.84
C ALA A 43 -16.23 2.79 10.55
N SER A 44 -16.32 1.56 10.02
CA SER A 44 -15.53 0.43 10.54
C SER A 44 -14.04 0.72 10.47
N ALA A 45 -13.32 0.40 11.52
CA ALA A 45 -11.87 0.53 11.55
C ALA A 45 -11.22 -0.54 10.67
N PHE A 46 -10.08 -0.17 10.05
CA PHE A 46 -9.21 -1.11 9.37
C PHE A 46 -7.77 -0.95 9.85
N TYR A 47 -6.93 -1.92 9.52
CA TYR A 47 -5.51 -1.88 9.84
C TYR A 47 -4.69 -1.68 8.57
N LEU A 48 -3.85 -0.66 8.55
CA LEU A 48 -2.77 -0.56 7.58
C LEU A 48 -1.53 -1.25 8.15
N VAL A 49 -0.91 -2.09 7.35
CA VAL A 49 0.35 -2.75 7.69
C VAL A 49 1.44 -2.15 6.81
N ASP A 50 2.37 -1.44 7.45
CA ASP A 50 3.55 -0.89 6.79
C ASP A 50 4.64 -1.96 6.76
N LEU A 51 4.91 -2.46 5.58
CA LEU A 51 6.00 -3.40 5.31
C LEU A 51 7.23 -2.63 4.83
N PRO A 52 8.45 -3.17 4.99
CA PRO A 52 9.64 -2.60 4.39
C PRO A 52 9.42 -2.23 2.92
N GLY A 53 10.10 -1.21 2.43
CA GLY A 53 10.01 -0.81 1.01
C GLY A 53 10.89 -1.72 0.14
N TYR A 54 10.38 -2.13 -1.01
CA TYR A 54 11.22 -2.81 -2.02
C TYR A 54 12.13 -1.80 -2.74
N GLY A 55 13.09 -2.31 -3.53
CA GLY A 55 13.97 -1.48 -4.37
C GLY A 55 15.07 -0.74 -3.62
N TYR A 56 15.45 -1.17 -2.43
CA TYR A 56 16.61 -0.63 -1.72
C TYR A 56 17.90 -1.27 -2.23
N ALA A 57 18.41 -0.74 -3.34
CA ALA A 57 19.55 -1.31 -4.07
C ALA A 57 20.92 -1.23 -3.34
N ARG A 58 21.02 -0.56 -2.21
CA ARG A 58 22.29 -0.48 -1.46
C ARG A 58 22.58 -1.69 -0.56
N GLY A 59 21.60 -2.59 -0.38
CA GLY A 59 21.75 -3.83 0.41
C GLY A 59 21.97 -5.10 -0.43
N GLY A 60 22.01 -5.00 -1.76
CA GLY A 60 22.17 -6.16 -2.65
C GLY A 60 21.03 -7.18 -2.51
N ASP A 61 21.29 -8.42 -2.94
CA ASP A 61 20.35 -9.55 -2.90
C ASP A 61 19.88 -9.91 -1.48
N ALA A 62 20.63 -9.57 -0.44
CA ALA A 62 20.27 -9.82 0.95
C ALA A 62 19.03 -9.00 1.37
N SER A 63 18.98 -7.70 1.03
CA SER A 63 17.82 -6.85 1.35
C SER A 63 16.55 -7.25 0.59
N ALA A 64 16.69 -7.71 -0.65
CA ALA A 64 15.55 -8.21 -1.43
C ALA A 64 15.02 -9.51 -0.81
N ARG A 65 15.90 -10.43 -0.41
CA ARG A 65 15.51 -11.67 0.27
C ARG A 65 14.84 -11.42 1.61
N GLU A 66 15.37 -10.49 2.41
CA GLU A 66 14.80 -10.12 3.72
C GLU A 66 13.40 -9.49 3.58
N PHE A 67 13.19 -8.63 2.55
CA PHE A 67 11.88 -8.09 2.21
C PHE A 67 10.89 -9.18 1.80
N ASN A 68 11.31 -10.07 0.90
CA ASN A 68 10.46 -11.16 0.43
C ASN A 68 10.09 -12.09 1.58
N ALA A 69 11.07 -12.53 2.37
CA ALA A 69 10.84 -13.42 3.51
C ALA A 69 9.87 -12.83 4.54
N LEU A 70 10.02 -11.54 4.90
CA LEU A 70 9.10 -10.89 5.84
C LEU A 70 7.69 -10.74 5.25
N THR A 71 7.61 -10.39 3.97
CA THR A 71 6.33 -10.20 3.28
C THR A 71 5.61 -11.53 3.10
N ASP A 72 6.32 -12.55 2.67
CA ASP A 72 5.77 -13.91 2.50
C ASP A 72 5.29 -14.47 3.84
N ALA A 73 6.11 -14.38 4.90
CA ALA A 73 5.72 -14.82 6.24
C ALA A 73 4.48 -14.08 6.76
N TYR A 74 4.34 -12.77 6.47
CA TYR A 74 3.16 -12.00 6.83
C TYR A 74 1.91 -12.46 6.04
N LEU A 75 2.05 -12.66 4.73
CA LEU A 75 0.95 -13.04 3.84
C LEU A 75 0.51 -14.50 4.04
N GLU A 76 1.45 -15.42 4.31
CA GLU A 76 1.15 -16.81 4.66
C GLU A 76 0.33 -16.89 5.95
N ARG A 77 0.74 -16.18 7.00
CA ARG A 77 -0.06 -16.06 8.23
C ARG A 77 -1.44 -15.47 7.98
N GLY A 78 -1.55 -14.52 7.04
CA GLY A 78 -2.83 -13.96 6.63
C GLY A 78 -3.74 -15.00 5.96
N ARG A 79 -3.19 -15.94 5.18
CA ARG A 79 -3.93 -17.07 4.58
C ARG A 79 -4.46 -18.01 5.66
N ASP A 80 -3.64 -18.37 6.64
CA ASP A 80 -4.03 -19.24 7.73
C ASP A 80 -5.14 -18.65 8.60
N VAL A 81 -5.09 -17.34 8.85
CA VAL A 81 -6.12 -16.62 9.61
C VAL A 81 -7.43 -16.50 8.81
N ALA A 82 -7.35 -16.31 7.49
CA ALA A 82 -8.52 -16.26 6.61
C ALA A 82 -9.18 -17.64 6.42
N ALA A 83 -8.40 -18.71 6.54
CA ALA A 83 -8.89 -20.10 6.43
C ALA A 83 -9.48 -20.64 7.75
N ARG A 84 -9.24 -19.99 8.89
CA ARG A 84 -9.83 -20.41 10.17
C ARG A 84 -11.24 -19.84 10.31
N PRO A 85 -12.27 -20.67 10.54
CA PRO A 85 -13.57 -20.15 10.90
C PRO A 85 -13.43 -19.31 12.17
N ALA A 86 -13.99 -18.10 12.14
CA ALA A 86 -13.94 -17.18 13.26
C ALA A 86 -14.63 -17.78 14.46
N VAL A 87 -13.87 -18.42 15.34
CA VAL A 87 -14.33 -18.75 16.68
C VAL A 87 -14.30 -17.44 17.47
N SER A 88 -15.36 -16.68 17.34
CA SER A 88 -15.49 -15.42 18.03
C SER A 88 -16.18 -15.59 19.37
N ARG A 89 -15.43 -15.44 20.42
CA ARG A 89 -16.00 -14.82 21.63
C ARG A 89 -16.01 -13.31 21.39
N GLY A 90 -17.10 -12.78 20.81
CA GLY A 90 -17.39 -11.34 20.78
C GLY A 90 -16.55 -10.47 19.83
N GLY A 91 -16.13 -10.94 18.68
CA GLY A 91 -15.27 -10.14 17.80
C GLY A 91 -15.52 -10.38 16.31
N THR A 92 -15.60 -9.31 15.60
CA THR A 92 -15.58 -9.05 14.16
C THR A 92 -15.05 -10.20 13.29
N ALA A 93 -15.81 -10.49 12.23
CA ALA A 93 -15.51 -11.44 11.16
C ALA A 93 -14.05 -11.38 10.66
N ALA A 94 -13.56 -12.54 10.20
CA ALA A 94 -12.23 -12.71 9.61
C ALA A 94 -11.91 -11.58 8.63
N LYS A 95 -10.79 -10.91 8.86
CA LYS A 95 -10.42 -9.68 8.15
C LYS A 95 -9.97 -10.00 6.75
N ALA A 96 -10.63 -9.39 5.79
CA ALA A 96 -10.15 -9.33 4.44
C ALA A 96 -8.76 -8.68 4.41
N LEU A 97 -7.82 -9.36 3.81
CA LEU A 97 -6.52 -8.81 3.47
C LEU A 97 -6.57 -8.30 2.03
N ALA A 98 -6.07 -7.10 1.81
CA ALA A 98 -5.92 -6.53 0.48
C ALA A 98 -4.53 -5.88 0.37
N VAL A 99 -4.00 -5.79 -0.84
CA VAL A 99 -2.71 -5.18 -1.11
C VAL A 99 -2.90 -3.81 -1.74
N LEU A 100 -2.34 -2.78 -1.11
CA LEU A 100 -2.24 -1.44 -1.68
C LEU A 100 -0.79 -1.17 -2.09
N LEU A 101 -0.57 -1.05 -3.41
CA LEU A 101 0.72 -0.67 -3.97
C LEU A 101 0.78 0.85 -4.07
N LEU A 102 1.81 1.46 -3.47
CA LEU A 102 2.07 2.88 -3.54
C LEU A 102 3.24 3.15 -4.48
N VAL A 103 3.01 3.95 -5.52
CA VAL A 103 4.02 4.36 -6.51
C VAL A 103 4.23 5.88 -6.48
N ASP A 104 5.34 6.35 -7.02
CA ASP A 104 5.64 7.77 -7.11
C ASP A 104 5.02 8.35 -8.40
N ALA A 105 4.07 9.27 -8.24
CA ALA A 105 3.35 9.87 -9.36
C ALA A 105 4.28 10.59 -10.38
N ARG A 106 5.49 10.97 -9.97
CA ARG A 106 6.47 11.66 -10.82
C ARG A 106 7.14 10.73 -11.83
N HIS A 107 7.13 9.43 -11.58
CA HIS A 107 7.91 8.45 -12.34
C HIS A 107 7.04 7.26 -12.79
N PRO A 108 6.10 7.47 -13.73
CA PRO A 108 5.35 6.35 -14.30
C PRO A 108 6.30 5.43 -15.08
N GLY A 109 6.10 4.11 -14.95
CA GLY A 109 6.83 3.12 -15.74
C GLY A 109 8.16 2.65 -15.19
N LEU A 110 8.39 2.83 -13.90
CA LEU A 110 9.55 2.19 -13.28
C LEU A 110 9.36 0.67 -13.26
N GLU A 111 10.33 -0.05 -13.79
CA GLU A 111 10.35 -1.51 -13.88
C GLU A 111 10.06 -2.16 -12.52
N SER A 112 10.70 -1.66 -11.46
CA SER A 112 10.47 -2.16 -10.10
C SER A 112 9.04 -1.99 -9.58
N ASP A 113 8.27 -1.02 -10.10
CA ASP A 113 6.87 -0.84 -9.74
C ASP A 113 5.97 -1.79 -10.56
N LEU A 114 6.35 -2.08 -11.82
CA LEU A 114 5.69 -3.08 -12.67
C LEU A 114 5.91 -4.50 -12.14
N ASP A 115 7.14 -4.82 -11.75
CA ASP A 115 7.49 -6.10 -11.14
C ASP A 115 6.71 -6.32 -9.85
N ALA A 116 6.67 -5.29 -8.99
CA ALA A 116 5.90 -5.35 -7.75
C ALA A 116 4.40 -5.54 -8.02
N TRP A 117 3.84 -4.86 -9.02
CA TRP A 117 2.45 -5.03 -9.42
C TRP A 117 2.16 -6.46 -9.93
N THR A 118 3.04 -6.99 -10.76
CA THR A 118 2.95 -8.36 -11.27
C THR A 118 3.04 -9.37 -10.13
N TRP A 119 4.02 -9.20 -9.24
CA TRP A 119 4.17 -10.05 -8.08
C TRP A 119 2.94 -10.00 -7.15
N THR A 120 2.33 -8.82 -6.93
CA THR A 120 1.10 -8.76 -6.11
C THR A 120 -0.07 -9.54 -6.70
N ALA A 121 -0.07 -9.82 -8.01
CA ALA A 121 -1.08 -10.66 -8.64
C ALA A 121 -0.97 -12.12 -8.18
N SER A 122 0.27 -12.63 -8.03
CA SER A 122 0.51 -14.02 -7.61
C SER A 122 0.07 -14.30 -6.17
N LEU A 123 -0.12 -13.25 -5.35
CA LEU A 123 -0.53 -13.38 -3.96
C LEU A 123 -2.01 -13.79 -3.81
N GLY A 124 -2.83 -13.59 -4.85
CA GLY A 124 -4.25 -13.94 -4.85
C GLY A 124 -5.12 -13.09 -3.92
N TYR A 125 -4.64 -11.93 -3.49
CA TYR A 125 -5.41 -10.95 -2.70
C TYR A 125 -6.00 -9.87 -3.60
N PRO A 126 -7.14 -9.25 -3.21
CA PRO A 126 -7.59 -8.01 -3.80
C PRO A 126 -6.47 -6.98 -3.74
N ARG A 127 -6.26 -6.28 -4.83
CA ARG A 127 -5.16 -5.33 -4.93
C ARG A 127 -5.60 -4.01 -5.57
N ALA A 128 -4.96 -2.95 -5.14
CA ALA A 128 -5.12 -1.62 -5.74
C ALA A 128 -3.76 -0.93 -5.82
N ILE A 129 -3.68 0.08 -6.68
CA ILE A 129 -2.47 0.88 -6.87
C ILE A 129 -2.83 2.35 -6.76
N VAL A 130 -1.95 3.16 -6.17
CA VAL A 130 -2.14 4.59 -6.01
C VAL A 130 -0.82 5.34 -6.23
N GLY A 131 -0.85 6.45 -6.96
CA GLY A 131 0.29 7.32 -7.20
C GLY A 131 0.34 8.46 -6.18
N ASN A 132 1.42 8.54 -5.40
CA ASN A 132 1.62 9.62 -4.43
C ASN A 132 2.54 10.72 -4.98
N LYS A 133 2.51 11.90 -4.35
CA LYS A 133 3.30 13.10 -4.68
C LYS A 133 2.81 13.85 -5.91
N VAL A 134 1.50 13.84 -6.16
CA VAL A 134 0.89 14.60 -7.27
C VAL A 134 1.12 16.11 -7.12
N ASP A 135 1.35 16.60 -5.90
CA ASP A 135 1.72 17.99 -5.60
C ASP A 135 3.04 18.45 -6.26
N LYS A 136 3.85 17.51 -6.69
CA LYS A 136 5.12 17.78 -7.41
C LYS A 136 4.96 17.81 -8.93
N LEU A 137 3.76 17.69 -9.45
CA LEU A 137 3.45 17.68 -10.87
C LEU A 137 2.67 18.93 -11.28
N THR A 138 3.00 19.49 -12.43
CA THR A 138 2.16 20.45 -13.12
C THR A 138 0.87 19.79 -13.61
N ARG A 139 -0.16 20.59 -13.95
CA ARG A 139 -1.43 20.06 -14.46
C ARG A 139 -1.24 19.19 -15.71
N ALA A 140 -0.42 19.64 -16.65
CA ALA A 140 -0.15 18.87 -17.87
C ALA A 140 0.57 17.55 -17.61
N GLU A 141 1.48 17.52 -16.63
CA GLU A 141 2.14 16.28 -16.20
C GLU A 141 1.18 15.31 -15.52
N ARG A 142 0.25 15.81 -14.70
CA ARG A 142 -0.77 14.98 -14.05
C ARG A 142 -1.60 14.21 -15.08
N ASP A 143 -2.11 14.90 -16.11
CA ASP A 143 -2.92 14.28 -17.16
C ASP A 143 -2.10 13.26 -17.97
N ARG A 144 -0.86 13.60 -18.31
CA ARG A 144 0.05 12.69 -19.02
C ARG A 144 0.39 11.45 -18.19
N HIS A 145 0.75 11.64 -16.91
CA HIS A 145 1.13 10.55 -16.02
C HIS A 145 -0.06 9.66 -15.66
N ALA A 146 -1.25 10.23 -15.47
CA ALA A 146 -2.46 9.43 -15.25
C ALA A 146 -2.75 8.48 -16.43
N ARG A 147 -2.62 8.98 -17.69
CA ARG A 147 -2.75 8.12 -18.88
C ARG A 147 -1.66 7.06 -18.96
N ALA A 148 -0.41 7.41 -18.65
CA ALA A 148 0.70 6.47 -18.64
C ALA A 148 0.50 5.36 -17.62
N PHE A 149 0.10 5.69 -16.39
CA PHE A 149 -0.23 4.71 -15.36
C PHE A 149 -1.38 3.79 -15.79
N HIS A 150 -2.45 4.35 -16.37
CA HIS A 150 -3.57 3.54 -16.84
C HIS A 150 -3.13 2.54 -17.93
N SER A 151 -2.32 3.00 -18.89
CA SER A 151 -1.78 2.14 -19.95
C SER A 151 -0.90 1.01 -19.41
N MET A 152 -0.09 1.29 -18.37
CA MET A 152 0.87 0.32 -17.82
C MET A 152 0.23 -0.72 -16.91
N PHE A 153 -0.67 -0.29 -16.05
CA PHE A 153 -1.23 -1.17 -15.02
C PHE A 153 -2.59 -1.74 -15.39
N SER A 154 -3.20 -1.27 -16.48
CA SER A 154 -4.54 -1.67 -16.97
C SER A 154 -5.65 -1.56 -15.91
N VAL A 155 -5.44 -0.70 -14.91
CA VAL A 155 -6.40 -0.38 -13.85
C VAL A 155 -6.35 1.11 -13.54
N PRO A 156 -7.41 1.71 -12.96
CA PRO A 156 -7.37 3.09 -12.49
C PRO A 156 -6.30 3.26 -11.42
N VAL A 157 -5.46 4.30 -11.57
CA VAL A 157 -4.43 4.70 -10.60
C VAL A 157 -4.76 6.10 -10.09
N PRO A 158 -5.48 6.23 -8.96
CA PRO A 158 -5.72 7.52 -8.34
C PRO A 158 -4.40 8.19 -7.97
N LEU A 159 -4.31 9.49 -8.27
CA LEU A 159 -3.15 10.30 -7.89
C LEU A 159 -3.48 11.10 -6.63
N ILE A 160 -2.61 11.01 -5.64
CA ILE A 160 -2.78 11.68 -4.35
C ILE A 160 -1.54 12.47 -3.95
N SER A 161 -1.72 13.34 -2.97
CA SER A 161 -0.62 13.94 -2.21
C SER A 161 -0.82 13.72 -0.71
N ALA A 162 0.06 12.95 -0.12
CA ALA A 162 0.13 12.83 1.33
C ALA A 162 0.57 14.13 2.03
N HIS A 163 1.18 15.06 1.27
CA HIS A 163 1.67 16.34 1.78
C HIS A 163 0.54 17.39 1.85
N THR A 164 -0.24 17.53 0.78
CA THR A 164 -1.32 18.53 0.68
C THR A 164 -2.68 18.00 1.11
N GLY A 165 -2.85 16.69 1.18
CA GLY A 165 -4.13 16.04 1.44
C GLY A 165 -4.97 15.79 0.18
N GLU A 166 -4.49 16.22 -1.00
CA GLU A 166 -5.20 16.01 -2.27
C GLU A 166 -5.44 14.51 -2.53
N GLY A 167 -6.67 14.15 -2.92
CA GLY A 167 -7.04 12.77 -3.27
C GLY A 167 -7.18 11.81 -2.09
N LEU A 168 -6.94 12.21 -0.84
CA LEU A 168 -7.05 11.31 0.32
C LEU A 168 -8.48 10.80 0.56
N ASP A 169 -9.51 11.58 0.25
CA ASP A 169 -10.90 11.13 0.36
C ASP A 169 -11.21 10.02 -0.66
N GLN A 170 -10.65 10.11 -1.86
CA GLN A 170 -10.74 9.06 -2.87
C GLN A 170 -10.00 7.79 -2.41
N LEU A 171 -8.81 7.96 -1.84
CA LEU A 171 -8.05 6.84 -1.27
C LEU A 171 -8.82 6.15 -0.14
N TRP A 172 -9.46 6.90 0.77
CA TRP A 172 -10.31 6.36 1.81
C TRP A 172 -11.46 5.52 1.25
N LYS A 173 -12.19 6.06 0.24
CA LYS A 173 -13.27 5.34 -0.44
C LYS A 173 -12.77 4.08 -1.13
N MET A 174 -11.61 4.15 -1.78
CA MET A 174 -11.00 3.00 -2.44
C MET A 174 -10.65 1.90 -1.43
N ILE A 175 -10.01 2.24 -0.31
CA ILE A 175 -9.67 1.26 0.74
C ILE A 175 -10.93 0.64 1.34
N ALA A 176 -11.96 1.45 1.62
CA ALA A 176 -13.22 0.96 2.19
C ALA A 176 -13.98 0.01 1.26
N ASN A 177 -13.81 0.19 -0.05
CA ASN A 177 -14.49 -0.60 -1.09
C ASN A 177 -13.60 -1.71 -1.68
N LEU A 178 -12.36 -1.87 -1.20
CA LEU A 178 -11.55 -3.03 -1.61
C LEU A 178 -12.32 -4.30 -1.23
N PRO A 179 -12.58 -5.19 -2.20
CA PRO A 179 -13.37 -6.38 -1.93
C PRO A 179 -12.70 -7.19 -0.83
N SER A 180 -13.50 -7.63 0.11
CA SER A 180 -13.08 -8.64 1.07
C SER A 180 -12.95 -9.95 0.32
N ARG A 181 -11.80 -10.63 0.39
CA ARG A 181 -11.74 -12.01 -0.07
C ARG A 181 -12.65 -12.81 0.86
N THR A 182 -13.85 -13.12 0.38
CA THR A 182 -14.66 -14.17 0.99
C THR A 182 -13.96 -15.48 0.65
N ALA A 183 -13.61 -16.27 1.66
CA ALA A 183 -13.13 -17.63 1.42
C ALA A 183 -14.20 -18.35 0.59
N ALA A 184 -13.81 -18.80 -0.60
CA ALA A 184 -14.60 -19.72 -1.40
C ALA A 184 -14.49 -21.11 -0.78
#